data_ea35f6f79de45da0bb80fecbb4282f83
#
_entry.id   ea35f6f79de45da0bb80fecbb4282f83
#
_cell.length_a   1.000
_cell.length_b   1.000
_cell.length_c   1.000
_cell.angle_alpha   90.00
_cell.angle_beta   90.00
_cell.angle_gamma   90.00
#
_symmetry.space_group_name_H-M   'P 1'
#
loop_
_entity.id
_entity.type
_entity.pdbx_description
1 polymer ?
#
loop_
_entity_poly.entity_id
_entity_poly.type
_entity_poly.pdbx_seq_one_letter_code
_entity_poly.pdbx_strand_id
1 'polypeptide(L)'
;MAVGCNSKGSTEPEATNKFITVEDGKFIRNGEPYYFVGTNFWYGAILGSEGEGGDRARLCRELDFMKANGIDNLRILVGGEGENGLLGKIEPNLQPKPGKYNEEVLAGLDFLMMELGEREMTAVLYFNNAWEWSGGYTQYVAWANNTPVLVPRVDGWFSYNTFAGEFVRNERAKQIFYNHVRYIVTRTNRYTGIKYIDDPAIFSWQISNEPRAFSSREQDNKEAFAEWIETSAKLIRSLDPNHMISTGSEGYYGCEWDMELCERIHAIDEVSYINCHVWPYNWKWMRGDAMREDLKQSCENTEEYINMHLELGRKIGKPVLVEEFGIPRDNMDFHKGSPVTCRDMYYTFVFDLIVKARENKDVFAGCNFWSWGGYAKTNVEDHEYWAKGDDYTGDPAQEQQGLNSIFVEDESTMRIIRETNKKLGNL
;
A
#
# COMPACT_ATOMS: atom_id res chain seq x y z
N MET A 1 7.26 65.41 -27.26
CA MET A 1 8.03 64.17 -26.96
C MET A 1 7.40 63.52 -25.75
N ALA A 2 6.64 62.44 -25.97
CA ALA A 2 6.03 61.69 -24.91
C ALA A 2 6.87 60.41 -24.71
N VAL A 3 7.41 60.25 -23.51
CA VAL A 3 8.20 59.08 -23.10
C VAL A 3 7.20 58.03 -22.59
N GLY A 4 7.06 56.93 -23.34
CA GLY A 4 6.26 55.80 -22.93
C GLY A 4 7.00 54.99 -21.87
N CYS A 5 6.39 54.81 -20.68
CA CYS A 5 6.83 53.85 -19.68
C CYS A 5 6.34 52.44 -20.08
N ASN A 6 7.27 51.57 -20.47
CA ASN A 6 7.06 50.15 -20.58
C ASN A 6 7.01 49.56 -19.16
N SER A 7 5.84 49.20 -18.67
CA SER A 7 5.68 48.37 -17.49
C SER A 7 6.01 46.91 -17.87
N LYS A 8 7.18 46.40 -17.47
CA LYS A 8 7.46 44.98 -17.46
C LYS A 8 6.53 44.37 -16.42
N GLY A 9 5.54 43.58 -16.85
CA GLY A 9 4.77 42.73 -16.01
C GLY A 9 5.69 41.68 -15.36
N SER A 10 5.86 41.76 -14.06
CA SER A 10 6.43 40.70 -13.25
C SER A 10 5.37 39.58 -13.21
N THR A 11 5.57 38.55 -13.99
CA THR A 11 4.88 37.27 -13.73
C THR A 11 5.39 36.79 -12.39
N GLU A 12 4.55 36.87 -11.36
CA GLU A 12 4.77 36.08 -10.13
C GLU A 12 4.91 34.60 -10.54
N PRO A 13 5.88 33.86 -10.00
CA PRO A 13 5.95 32.43 -10.26
C PRO A 13 4.61 31.82 -9.81
N GLU A 14 3.95 31.08 -10.71
CA GLU A 14 2.78 30.28 -10.35
C GLU A 14 3.14 29.45 -9.11
N ALA A 15 2.34 29.57 -8.08
CA ALA A 15 2.54 28.80 -6.86
C ALA A 15 2.49 27.31 -7.24
N THR A 16 3.63 26.63 -7.14
CA THR A 16 3.70 25.17 -7.39
C THR A 16 2.73 24.47 -6.48
N ASN A 17 1.89 23.61 -7.05
CA ASN A 17 0.96 22.79 -6.26
C ASN A 17 1.75 21.95 -5.26
N LYS A 18 1.45 22.08 -3.98
CA LYS A 18 2.12 21.32 -2.91
C LYS A 18 1.76 19.84 -2.89
N PHE A 19 0.67 19.47 -3.56
CA PHE A 19 0.19 18.08 -3.64
C PHE A 19 0.73 17.42 -4.92
N ILE A 20 0.91 16.10 -4.86
CA ILE A 20 1.17 15.30 -6.05
C ILE A 20 -0.14 15.15 -6.82
N THR A 21 -0.10 15.39 -8.12
CA THR A 21 -1.25 15.34 -9.04
C THR A 21 -1.04 14.31 -10.13
N VAL A 22 -2.07 14.11 -10.95
CA VAL A 22 -2.00 13.31 -12.19
C VAL A 22 -2.24 14.22 -13.38
N GLU A 23 -1.30 14.21 -14.35
CA GLU A 23 -1.40 14.91 -15.62
C GLU A 23 -0.90 14.00 -16.74
N ASP A 24 -1.66 13.86 -17.81
CA ASP A 24 -1.30 13.04 -18.98
C ASP A 24 -0.81 11.62 -18.63
N GLY A 25 -1.50 10.94 -17.69
CA GLY A 25 -1.18 9.58 -17.26
C GLY A 25 0.12 9.45 -16.46
N LYS A 26 0.58 10.52 -15.81
CA LYS A 26 1.79 10.56 -14.97
C LYS A 26 1.51 11.23 -13.65
N PHE A 27 2.23 10.82 -12.61
CA PHE A 27 2.31 11.61 -11.39
C PHE A 27 3.17 12.83 -11.60
N ILE A 28 2.74 13.97 -11.08
CA ILE A 28 3.46 15.23 -11.12
C ILE A 28 3.76 15.68 -9.69
N ARG A 29 5.04 15.88 -9.39
CA ARG A 29 5.54 16.38 -8.11
C ARG A 29 6.37 17.63 -8.36
N ASN A 30 6.01 18.76 -7.75
CA ASN A 30 6.69 20.04 -7.94
C ASN A 30 6.77 20.49 -9.43
N GLY A 31 5.77 20.13 -10.24
CA GLY A 31 5.72 20.45 -11.66
C GLY A 31 6.48 19.50 -12.59
N GLU A 32 7.12 18.45 -12.06
CA GLU A 32 7.89 17.49 -12.83
C GLU A 32 7.32 16.06 -12.72
N PRO A 33 7.46 15.23 -13.77
CA PRO A 33 7.05 13.84 -13.71
C PRO A 33 7.78 13.07 -12.60
N TYR A 34 7.02 12.38 -11.77
CA TYR A 34 7.51 11.63 -10.63
C TYR A 34 7.37 10.12 -10.85
N TYR A 35 8.49 9.42 -10.85
CA TYR A 35 8.63 7.96 -10.91
C TYR A 35 9.41 7.48 -9.70
N PHE A 36 9.03 6.37 -9.09
CA PHE A 36 9.65 5.94 -7.85
C PHE A 36 9.70 4.42 -7.63
N VAL A 37 10.64 4.00 -6.80
CA VAL A 37 10.62 2.72 -6.10
C VAL A 37 10.45 3.02 -4.61
N GLY A 38 9.26 2.78 -4.11
CA GLY A 38 8.87 2.91 -2.71
C GLY A 38 8.72 1.55 -2.03
N THR A 39 8.15 1.53 -0.84
CA THR A 39 7.99 0.30 -0.05
C THR A 39 6.67 0.23 0.69
N ASN A 40 6.21 -0.99 0.99
CA ASN A 40 5.18 -1.23 1.98
C ASN A 40 5.79 -1.14 3.39
N PHE A 41 5.19 -0.31 4.23
CA PHE A 41 5.57 -0.05 5.62
C PHE A 41 4.32 -0.04 6.50
N TRP A 42 3.52 -1.12 6.37
CA TRP A 42 2.17 -1.22 6.93
C TRP A 42 2.10 -0.90 8.43
N TYR A 43 3.14 -1.27 9.19
CA TYR A 43 3.19 -1.09 10.66
C TYR A 43 3.70 0.29 11.12
N GLY A 44 3.93 1.22 10.22
CA GLY A 44 4.53 2.53 10.52
C GLY A 44 3.80 3.33 11.59
N ALA A 45 2.45 3.27 11.61
CA ALA A 45 1.65 3.94 12.64
C ALA A 45 1.85 3.32 14.03
N ILE A 46 1.96 1.99 14.11
CA ILE A 46 2.23 1.29 15.37
C ILE A 46 3.64 1.64 15.86
N LEU A 47 4.63 1.58 14.97
CA LEU A 47 6.03 1.90 15.30
C LEU A 47 6.20 3.35 15.78
N GLY A 48 5.40 4.30 15.23
CA GLY A 48 5.37 5.71 15.65
C GLY A 48 4.68 5.99 16.98
N SER A 49 4.01 5.00 17.60
CA SER A 49 3.32 5.17 18.88
C SER A 49 4.29 5.23 20.07
N GLU A 50 3.78 5.68 21.21
CA GLU A 50 4.48 5.59 22.51
C GLU A 50 4.01 4.37 23.32
N GLY A 51 2.99 3.66 22.78
CA GLY A 51 2.40 2.50 23.39
C GLY A 51 3.05 1.18 22.96
N GLU A 52 2.31 0.11 23.11
CA GLU A 52 2.74 -1.23 22.73
C GLU A 52 3.16 -1.31 21.27
N GLY A 53 4.31 -1.92 20.99
CA GLY A 53 4.88 -2.06 19.65
C GLY A 53 5.53 -0.78 19.10
N GLY A 54 5.49 0.33 19.83
CA GLY A 54 6.09 1.60 19.42
C GLY A 54 7.60 1.67 19.67
N ASP A 55 8.33 2.22 18.70
CA ASP A 55 9.75 2.59 18.80
C ASP A 55 10.03 3.76 17.84
N ARG A 56 9.80 4.98 18.32
CA ARG A 56 10.03 6.20 17.54
C ARG A 56 11.49 6.38 17.13
N ALA A 57 12.43 5.92 17.96
CA ALA A 57 13.84 6.01 17.61
C ALA A 57 14.20 5.10 16.44
N ARG A 58 13.64 3.89 16.41
CA ARG A 58 13.70 3.00 15.25
C ARG A 58 13.01 3.64 14.04
N LEU A 59 11.79 4.15 14.19
CA LEU A 59 11.05 4.81 13.10
C LEU A 59 11.89 5.90 12.43
N CYS A 60 12.44 6.83 13.19
CA CYS A 60 13.26 7.91 12.63
C CYS A 60 14.49 7.36 11.86
N ARG A 61 15.18 6.36 12.42
CA ARG A 61 16.31 5.71 11.71
C ARG A 61 15.89 5.00 10.43
N GLU A 62 14.72 4.34 10.43
CA GLU A 62 14.15 3.70 9.24
C GLU A 62 13.90 4.74 8.14
N LEU A 63 13.24 5.85 8.48
CA LEU A 63 12.93 6.92 7.54
C LEU A 63 14.19 7.62 7.01
N ASP A 64 15.17 7.90 7.86
CA ASP A 64 16.46 8.46 7.45
C ASP A 64 17.17 7.54 6.46
N PHE A 65 17.19 6.24 6.74
CA PHE A 65 17.82 5.25 5.87
C PHE A 65 17.06 5.10 4.54
N MET A 66 15.74 5.02 4.57
CA MET A 66 14.90 4.99 3.36
C MET A 66 15.18 6.20 2.48
N LYS A 67 15.12 7.41 3.05
CA LYS A 67 15.37 8.66 2.32
C LYS A 67 16.76 8.70 1.70
N ALA A 68 17.79 8.28 2.43
CA ALA A 68 19.17 8.21 1.92
C ALA A 68 19.36 7.20 0.78
N ASN A 69 18.41 6.28 0.56
CA ASN A 69 18.38 5.32 -0.53
C ASN A 69 17.34 5.66 -1.62
N GLY A 70 16.74 6.87 -1.55
CA GLY A 70 15.77 7.36 -2.52
C GLY A 70 14.37 6.74 -2.39
N ILE A 71 14.11 6.01 -1.32
CA ILE A 71 12.77 5.50 -0.99
C ILE A 71 12.02 6.62 -0.29
N ASP A 72 11.13 7.29 -1.01
CA ASP A 72 10.38 8.47 -0.51
C ASP A 72 8.86 8.34 -0.62
N ASN A 73 8.37 7.15 -1.03
CA ASN A 73 6.95 6.80 -1.04
C ASN A 73 6.72 5.53 -0.22
N LEU A 74 5.87 5.61 0.79
CA LEU A 74 5.54 4.51 1.69
C LEU A 74 4.07 4.15 1.58
N ARG A 75 3.74 2.86 1.69
CA ARG A 75 2.35 2.40 1.76
C ARG A 75 2.04 1.91 3.17
N ILE A 76 1.06 2.51 3.84
CA ILE A 76 0.83 2.46 5.28
C ILE A 76 -0.61 2.11 5.59
N LEU A 77 -0.82 1.16 6.51
CA LEU A 77 -2.14 0.81 7.01
C LEU A 77 -2.62 1.87 8.01
N VAL A 78 -3.79 2.43 7.75
CA VAL A 78 -4.54 3.28 8.70
C VAL A 78 -5.84 2.57 9.15
N GLY A 79 -5.76 1.26 9.22
CA GLY A 79 -6.77 0.32 9.70
C GLY A 79 -6.22 -0.56 10.82
N GLY A 80 -6.85 -1.68 11.03
CA GLY A 80 -6.57 -2.64 12.11
C GLY A 80 -7.78 -2.73 13.03
N GLU A 81 -8.66 -3.69 12.73
CA GLU A 81 -10.00 -3.79 13.31
C GLU A 81 -10.11 -5.00 14.23
N GLY A 82 -10.87 -4.84 15.33
CA GLY A 82 -11.21 -5.89 16.28
C GLY A 82 -10.30 -5.93 17.50
N GLU A 83 -10.62 -6.84 18.40
CA GLU A 83 -9.87 -7.02 19.66
C GLU A 83 -8.51 -7.69 19.40
N ASN A 84 -7.53 -7.39 20.27
CA ASN A 84 -6.23 -8.06 20.26
C ASN A 84 -6.37 -9.55 20.67
N GLY A 85 -5.35 -10.37 20.37
CA GLY A 85 -5.28 -11.78 20.79
C GLY A 85 -5.85 -12.78 19.77
N LEU A 86 -6.20 -12.35 18.56
CA LEU A 86 -6.61 -13.26 17.50
C LEU A 86 -5.39 -13.83 16.76
N LEU A 87 -5.42 -15.13 16.48
CA LEU A 87 -4.35 -15.85 15.81
C LEU A 87 -4.01 -15.24 14.44
N GLY A 88 -2.73 -14.93 14.23
CA GLY A 88 -2.23 -14.41 12.95
C GLY A 88 -2.65 -12.98 12.63
N LYS A 89 -3.16 -12.24 13.61
CA LYS A 89 -3.58 -10.85 13.47
C LYS A 89 -2.57 -9.90 14.09
N ILE A 90 -2.40 -8.75 13.46
CA ILE A 90 -1.55 -7.67 13.99
C ILE A 90 -2.10 -7.08 15.30
N GLU A 91 -1.21 -6.60 16.16
CA GLU A 91 -1.50 -5.92 17.42
C GLU A 91 -0.49 -4.79 17.65
N PRO A 92 -0.88 -3.68 18.31
CA PRO A 92 -2.22 -3.32 18.75
C PRO A 92 -3.12 -2.87 17.59
N ASN A 93 -4.42 -3.15 17.70
CA ASN A 93 -5.38 -2.71 16.70
C ASN A 93 -5.70 -1.22 16.82
N LEU A 94 -5.94 -0.58 15.67
CA LEU A 94 -6.33 0.83 15.60
C LEU A 94 -7.78 1.02 16.06
N GLN A 95 -8.69 0.14 15.64
CA GLN A 95 -10.12 0.22 15.95
C GLN A 95 -10.59 -1.06 16.63
N PRO A 96 -10.44 -1.20 17.96
CA PRO A 96 -10.85 -2.41 18.69
C PRO A 96 -12.36 -2.67 18.67
N LYS A 97 -13.18 -1.63 18.52
CA LYS A 97 -14.65 -1.69 18.37
C LYS A 97 -15.12 -0.58 17.43
N PRO A 98 -16.28 -0.72 16.78
CA PRO A 98 -16.82 0.30 15.89
C PRO A 98 -16.82 1.71 16.50
N GLY A 99 -16.10 2.64 15.88
CA GLY A 99 -15.98 4.04 16.35
C GLY A 99 -15.20 4.22 17.65
N LYS A 100 -14.50 3.21 18.14
CA LYS A 100 -13.57 3.30 19.28
C LYS A 100 -12.16 3.11 18.79
N TYR A 101 -11.31 4.07 19.01
CA TYR A 101 -9.95 4.11 18.48
C TYR A 101 -8.91 4.00 19.59
N ASN A 102 -7.80 3.37 19.24
CA ASN A 102 -6.60 3.35 20.05
C ASN A 102 -5.84 4.68 19.82
N GLU A 103 -5.93 5.57 20.79
CA GLU A 103 -5.34 6.90 20.70
C GLU A 103 -3.80 6.89 20.68
N GLU A 104 -3.14 5.83 21.15
CA GLU A 104 -1.69 5.68 21.08
C GLU A 104 -1.26 5.38 19.63
N VAL A 105 -1.97 4.47 18.95
CA VAL A 105 -1.71 4.17 17.52
C VAL A 105 -2.03 5.36 16.64
N LEU A 106 -3.13 6.09 16.93
CA LEU A 106 -3.44 7.34 16.22
C LEU A 106 -2.39 8.42 16.43
N ALA A 107 -1.85 8.54 17.65
CA ALA A 107 -0.73 9.44 17.92
C ALA A 107 0.54 9.00 17.16
N GLY A 108 0.74 7.69 17.03
CA GLY A 108 1.82 7.14 16.23
C GLY A 108 1.68 7.45 14.74
N LEU A 109 0.46 7.39 14.21
CA LEU A 109 0.17 7.82 12.84
C LEU A 109 0.48 9.32 12.65
N ASP A 110 0.02 10.17 13.58
CA ASP A 110 0.32 11.61 13.53
C ASP A 110 1.82 11.89 13.59
N PHE A 111 2.57 11.16 14.43
CA PHE A 111 4.01 11.27 14.55
C PHE A 111 4.70 10.85 13.25
N LEU A 112 4.31 9.71 12.67
CA LEU A 112 4.82 9.24 11.39
C LEU A 112 4.59 10.27 10.29
N MET A 113 3.38 10.83 10.16
CA MET A 113 3.08 11.83 9.13
C MET A 113 3.90 13.11 9.29
N MET A 114 4.15 13.56 10.53
CA MET A 114 5.05 14.67 10.81
C MET A 114 6.48 14.36 10.33
N GLU A 115 7.01 13.19 10.69
CA GLU A 115 8.37 12.76 10.33
C GLU A 115 8.55 12.57 8.81
N LEU A 116 7.48 12.13 8.10
CA LEU A 116 7.48 12.07 6.63
C LEU A 116 7.54 13.47 6.02
N GLY A 117 6.73 14.39 6.51
CA GLY A 117 6.72 15.78 6.03
C GLY A 117 8.07 16.48 6.21
N GLU A 118 8.75 16.28 7.35
CA GLU A 118 10.09 16.82 7.62
C GLU A 118 11.17 16.30 6.66
N ARG A 119 10.97 15.10 6.10
CA ARG A 119 11.90 14.45 5.16
C ARG A 119 11.48 14.59 3.70
N GLU A 120 10.40 15.32 3.42
CA GLU A 120 9.83 15.39 2.07
C GLU A 120 9.53 13.99 1.50
N MET A 121 9.02 13.10 2.34
CA MET A 121 8.53 11.77 1.99
C MET A 121 7.01 11.78 1.95
N THR A 122 6.43 10.80 1.26
CA THR A 122 4.98 10.71 1.10
C THR A 122 4.44 9.33 1.45
N ALA A 123 3.15 9.26 1.78
CA ALA A 123 2.49 8.01 2.13
C ALA A 123 1.18 7.80 1.36
N VAL A 124 1.00 6.56 0.87
CA VAL A 124 -0.30 5.99 0.52
C VAL A 124 -0.93 5.46 1.81
N LEU A 125 -2.10 5.95 2.19
CA LEU A 125 -2.80 5.56 3.41
C LEU A 125 -4.03 4.71 3.07
N TYR A 126 -4.01 3.40 3.39
CA TYR A 126 -5.13 2.50 3.10
C TYR A 126 -5.96 2.17 4.35
N PHE A 127 -7.31 2.24 4.20
CA PHE A 127 -8.23 2.29 5.34
C PHE A 127 -8.57 0.94 5.94
N ASN A 128 -8.57 -0.12 5.15
CA ASN A 128 -8.87 -1.47 5.63
C ASN A 128 -8.19 -2.53 4.74
N ASN A 129 -8.59 -3.79 4.91
CA ASN A 129 -8.00 -4.93 4.24
C ASN A 129 -9.11 -5.93 3.84
N ALA A 130 -8.94 -6.60 2.71
CA ALA A 130 -9.79 -7.75 2.41
C ALA A 130 -9.45 -8.97 3.28
N TRP A 131 -8.20 -9.00 3.81
CA TRP A 131 -7.65 -10.13 4.55
C TRP A 131 -7.71 -9.94 6.07
N GLU A 132 -7.71 -11.06 6.79
CA GLU A 132 -7.92 -11.13 8.23
C GLU A 132 -6.76 -10.59 9.08
N TRP A 133 -5.53 -10.55 8.53
CA TRP A 133 -4.35 -10.23 9.32
C TRP A 133 -4.36 -8.83 9.98
N SER A 134 -5.19 -7.94 9.48
CA SER A 134 -5.47 -6.65 10.14
C SER A 134 -6.93 -6.50 10.59
N GLY A 135 -7.72 -7.57 10.60
CA GLY A 135 -9.16 -7.55 10.89
C GLY A 135 -10.02 -7.56 9.64
N GLY A 136 -10.02 -6.47 8.89
CA GLY A 136 -10.56 -6.38 7.55
C GLY A 136 -12.03 -6.71 7.39
N TYR A 137 -12.42 -7.17 6.19
CA TYR A 137 -13.82 -7.40 5.82
C TYR A 137 -14.58 -8.28 6.82
N THR A 138 -13.99 -9.38 7.26
CA THR A 138 -14.65 -10.30 8.18
C THR A 138 -14.92 -9.67 9.55
N GLN A 139 -14.07 -8.75 9.99
CA GLN A 139 -14.29 -8.03 11.24
C GLN A 139 -15.46 -7.04 11.11
N TYR A 140 -15.58 -6.33 9.99
CA TYR A 140 -16.72 -5.44 9.75
C TYR A 140 -18.03 -6.22 9.66
N VAL A 141 -18.04 -7.38 8.98
CA VAL A 141 -19.20 -8.26 8.91
C VAL A 141 -19.57 -8.81 10.30
N ALA A 142 -18.58 -9.28 11.06
CA ALA A 142 -18.79 -9.76 12.42
C ALA A 142 -19.43 -8.70 13.33
N TRP A 143 -18.98 -7.46 13.26
CA TRP A 143 -19.58 -6.34 13.99
C TRP A 143 -21.01 -6.03 13.53
N ALA A 144 -21.24 -6.04 12.21
CA ALA A 144 -22.54 -5.75 11.65
C ALA A 144 -23.60 -6.79 12.04
N ASN A 145 -23.21 -8.07 12.02
CA ASN A 145 -24.08 -9.21 12.28
C ASN A 145 -24.11 -9.62 13.76
N ASN A 146 -23.21 -9.06 14.58
CA ASN A 146 -23.02 -9.47 15.99
C ASN A 146 -22.67 -10.98 16.10
N THR A 147 -21.73 -11.44 15.28
CA THR A 147 -21.23 -12.82 15.20
C THR A 147 -19.75 -12.88 15.50
N PRO A 148 -19.17 -14.06 15.80
CA PRO A 148 -17.73 -14.23 15.82
C PRO A 148 -17.10 -13.87 14.46
N VAL A 149 -15.86 -13.39 14.48
CA VAL A 149 -15.03 -13.22 13.27
C VAL A 149 -14.51 -14.59 12.81
N LEU A 150 -14.44 -14.80 11.49
CA LEU A 150 -13.85 -16.02 10.93
C LEU A 150 -12.38 -15.78 10.57
N VAL A 151 -11.55 -16.80 10.82
CA VAL A 151 -10.10 -16.79 10.55
C VAL A 151 -9.75 -18.01 9.70
N PRO A 152 -9.10 -17.86 8.53
CA PRO A 152 -8.87 -18.97 7.59
C PRO A 152 -8.15 -20.17 8.20
N ARG A 153 -7.20 -19.93 9.11
CA ARG A 153 -6.45 -21.00 9.80
C ARG A 153 -7.31 -21.87 10.73
N VAL A 154 -8.45 -21.35 11.18
CA VAL A 154 -9.39 -22.03 12.10
C VAL A 154 -10.60 -22.52 11.32
N ASP A 155 -11.20 -21.67 10.51
CA ASP A 155 -12.51 -21.91 9.89
C ASP A 155 -12.41 -22.39 8.43
N GLY A 156 -11.20 -22.35 7.85
CA GLY A 156 -10.92 -22.73 6.46
C GLY A 156 -11.26 -21.62 5.46
N TRP A 157 -10.53 -21.60 4.34
CA TRP A 157 -10.65 -20.57 3.30
C TRP A 157 -12.03 -20.46 2.66
N PHE A 158 -12.75 -21.56 2.53
CA PHE A 158 -14.10 -21.53 1.95
C PHE A 158 -15.07 -20.73 2.82
N SER A 159 -15.10 -21.05 4.13
CA SER A 159 -15.96 -20.33 5.11
C SER A 159 -15.56 -18.86 5.20
N TYR A 160 -14.25 -18.59 5.26
CA TYR A 160 -13.71 -17.24 5.28
C TYR A 160 -14.16 -16.42 4.06
N ASN A 161 -13.91 -16.91 2.84
CA ASN A 161 -14.24 -16.19 1.62
C ASN A 161 -15.75 -15.92 1.49
N THR A 162 -16.58 -16.91 1.87
CA THR A 162 -18.05 -16.72 1.88
C THR A 162 -18.48 -15.62 2.84
N PHE A 163 -17.90 -15.60 4.03
CA PHE A 163 -18.19 -14.59 5.04
C PHE A 163 -17.65 -13.20 4.67
N ALA A 164 -16.41 -13.14 4.14
CA ALA A 164 -15.83 -11.89 3.64
C ALA A 164 -16.67 -11.28 2.51
N GLY A 165 -17.21 -12.11 1.61
CA GLY A 165 -18.06 -11.66 0.51
C GLY A 165 -19.38 -11.03 0.95
N GLU A 166 -19.80 -11.19 2.19
CA GLU A 166 -20.97 -10.47 2.74
C GLU A 166 -20.69 -8.97 2.88
N PHE A 167 -19.42 -8.56 3.06
CA PHE A 167 -19.05 -7.17 3.35
C PHE A 167 -19.63 -6.19 2.32
N VAL A 168 -19.42 -6.45 1.04
CA VAL A 168 -19.84 -5.53 -0.03
C VAL A 168 -21.37 -5.41 -0.18
N ARG A 169 -22.13 -6.37 0.38
CA ARG A 169 -23.61 -6.39 0.39
C ARG A 169 -24.21 -5.98 1.73
N ASN A 170 -23.41 -5.90 2.79
CA ASN A 170 -23.90 -5.59 4.14
C ASN A 170 -23.84 -4.09 4.41
N GLU A 171 -24.97 -3.41 4.32
CA GLU A 171 -25.07 -1.96 4.49
C GLU A 171 -24.55 -1.49 5.86
N ARG A 172 -24.76 -2.28 6.92
CA ARG A 172 -24.26 -1.94 8.26
C ARG A 172 -22.75 -2.05 8.33
N ALA A 173 -22.16 -3.08 7.73
CA ALA A 173 -20.71 -3.24 7.65
C ALA A 173 -20.06 -2.09 6.88
N LYS A 174 -20.61 -1.77 5.70
CA LYS A 174 -20.17 -0.61 4.89
C LYS A 174 -20.31 0.71 5.65
N GLN A 175 -21.40 0.92 6.39
CA GLN A 175 -21.57 2.15 7.17
C GLN A 175 -20.53 2.29 8.30
N ILE A 176 -20.14 1.18 8.96
CA ILE A 176 -19.05 1.19 9.96
C ILE A 176 -17.74 1.60 9.28
N PHE A 177 -17.43 1.03 8.10
CA PHE A 177 -16.28 1.40 7.29
C PHE A 177 -16.32 2.88 6.87
N TYR A 178 -17.44 3.39 6.35
CA TYR A 178 -17.55 4.79 5.96
C TYR A 178 -17.34 5.76 7.13
N ASN A 179 -17.74 5.37 8.34
CA ASN A 179 -17.50 6.17 9.53
C ASN A 179 -16.01 6.20 9.89
N HIS A 180 -15.30 5.08 9.69
CA HIS A 180 -13.84 5.03 9.84
C HIS A 180 -13.13 5.94 8.82
N VAL A 181 -13.51 5.89 7.55
CA VAL A 181 -12.99 6.78 6.50
C VAL A 181 -13.17 8.25 6.90
N ARG A 182 -14.38 8.64 7.30
CA ARG A 182 -14.65 10.03 7.75
C ARG A 182 -13.74 10.43 8.90
N TYR A 183 -13.58 9.56 9.88
CA TYR A 183 -12.79 9.84 11.07
C TYR A 183 -11.31 10.08 10.73
N ILE A 184 -10.72 9.25 9.87
CA ILE A 184 -9.30 9.38 9.48
C ILE A 184 -9.10 10.57 8.55
N VAL A 185 -9.90 10.71 7.48
CA VAL A 185 -9.70 11.79 6.48
C VAL A 185 -9.83 13.18 7.10
N THR A 186 -10.76 13.36 8.05
CA THR A 186 -10.98 14.66 8.70
C THR A 186 -10.11 14.92 9.91
N ARG A 187 -9.12 14.04 10.18
CA ARG A 187 -8.22 14.17 11.31
C ARG A 187 -7.33 15.41 11.21
N THR A 188 -7.01 16.00 12.34
CA THR A 188 -5.95 17.00 12.47
C THR A 188 -4.77 16.37 13.18
N ASN A 189 -3.59 16.43 12.60
CA ASN A 189 -2.35 15.93 13.18
C ASN A 189 -2.06 16.67 14.49
N ARG A 190 -1.90 15.93 15.58
CA ARG A 190 -1.72 16.53 16.93
C ARG A 190 -0.37 17.22 17.13
N TYR A 191 0.66 16.86 16.34
CA TYR A 191 2.00 17.42 16.45
C TYR A 191 2.18 18.66 15.59
N THR A 192 1.64 18.65 14.37
CA THR A 192 1.79 19.75 13.40
C THR A 192 0.62 20.73 13.40
N GLY A 193 -0.55 20.31 13.90
CA GLY A 193 -1.80 21.07 13.79
C GLY A 193 -2.38 21.13 12.36
N ILE A 194 -1.75 20.47 11.40
CA ILE A 194 -2.23 20.41 10.01
C ILE A 194 -3.35 19.38 9.90
N LYS A 195 -4.44 19.73 9.21
CA LYS A 195 -5.47 18.75 8.85
C LYS A 195 -4.90 17.78 7.81
N TYR A 196 -5.26 16.50 7.90
CA TYR A 196 -4.79 15.51 6.93
C TYR A 196 -5.15 15.88 5.48
N ILE A 197 -6.31 16.45 5.24
CA ILE A 197 -6.70 16.95 3.91
C ILE A 197 -5.81 18.09 3.37
N ASP A 198 -4.99 18.71 4.22
CA ASP A 198 -4.07 19.78 3.87
C ASP A 198 -2.58 19.36 3.96
N ASP A 199 -2.30 18.09 4.29
CA ASP A 199 -0.95 17.57 4.53
C ASP A 199 -0.31 17.02 3.24
N PRO A 200 0.69 17.70 2.65
CA PRO A 200 1.32 17.26 1.40
C PRO A 200 2.15 15.97 1.54
N ALA A 201 2.37 15.48 2.76
CA ALA A 201 2.98 14.17 2.99
C ALA A 201 2.03 13.00 2.69
N ILE A 202 0.73 13.25 2.49
CA ILE A 202 -0.19 12.23 1.97
C ILE A 202 -0.09 12.20 0.44
N PHE A 203 0.33 11.05 -0.12
CA PHE A 203 0.33 10.79 -1.54
C PHE A 203 -1.08 10.53 -2.05
N SER A 204 -1.77 9.60 -1.39
CA SER A 204 -3.13 9.23 -1.73
C SER A 204 -3.86 8.57 -0.58
N TRP A 205 -5.17 8.68 -0.60
CA TRP A 205 -6.07 7.81 0.14
C TRP A 205 -6.32 6.54 -0.66
N GLN A 206 -6.24 5.39 0.00
CA GLN A 206 -6.52 4.12 -0.64
C GLN A 206 -7.66 3.41 0.05
N ILE A 207 -8.64 2.95 -0.73
CA ILE A 207 -9.89 2.42 -0.20
C ILE A 207 -9.65 1.18 0.66
N SER A 208 -8.83 0.24 0.17
CA SER A 208 -8.56 -1.01 0.89
C SER A 208 -7.23 -1.61 0.46
N ASN A 209 -6.68 -2.55 1.24
CA ASN A 209 -5.70 -3.51 0.74
C ASN A 209 -6.42 -4.65 0.06
N GLU A 210 -6.06 -4.92 -1.21
CA GLU A 210 -6.53 -6.03 -2.01
C GLU A 210 -8.05 -6.26 -1.99
N PRO A 211 -8.86 -5.20 -2.24
CA PRO A 211 -10.31 -5.32 -2.23
C PRO A 211 -10.78 -6.34 -3.26
N ARG A 212 -11.69 -7.22 -2.85
CA ARG A 212 -12.26 -8.29 -3.69
C ARG A 212 -13.76 -8.39 -3.53
N ALA A 213 -14.43 -8.90 -4.56
CA ALA A 213 -15.85 -9.24 -4.51
C ALA A 213 -16.12 -10.49 -3.67
N PHE A 214 -15.18 -11.44 -3.62
CA PHE A 214 -15.36 -12.75 -3.02
C PHE A 214 -16.64 -13.44 -3.55
N SER A 215 -16.82 -13.42 -4.86
CA SER A 215 -17.96 -14.10 -5.48
C SER A 215 -17.86 -15.61 -5.33
N SER A 216 -19.00 -16.28 -5.25
CA SER A 216 -19.12 -17.73 -5.24
C SER A 216 -19.97 -18.21 -6.42
N ARG A 217 -20.11 -19.52 -6.60
CA ARG A 217 -21.01 -20.07 -7.63
C ARG A 217 -22.47 -19.72 -7.40
N GLU A 218 -22.84 -19.47 -6.15
CA GLU A 218 -24.22 -19.19 -5.74
C GLU A 218 -24.50 -17.69 -5.63
N GLN A 219 -23.44 -16.88 -5.48
CA GLN A 219 -23.54 -15.46 -5.23
C GLN A 219 -22.46 -14.67 -5.99
N ASP A 220 -22.88 -13.98 -7.03
CA ASP A 220 -22.04 -12.99 -7.71
C ASP A 220 -22.11 -11.66 -6.94
N ASN A 221 -20.95 -11.17 -6.53
CA ASN A 221 -20.82 -9.93 -5.76
C ASN A 221 -20.17 -8.79 -6.57
N LYS A 222 -19.83 -8.98 -7.84
CA LYS A 222 -19.07 -8.01 -8.64
C LYS A 222 -19.74 -6.65 -8.74
N GLU A 223 -21.07 -6.63 -8.93
CA GLU A 223 -21.82 -5.38 -8.97
C GLU A 223 -21.76 -4.63 -7.63
N ALA A 224 -22.06 -5.31 -6.52
CA ALA A 224 -22.02 -4.72 -5.18
C ALA A 224 -20.60 -4.26 -4.80
N PHE A 225 -19.58 -4.98 -5.26
CA PHE A 225 -18.19 -4.60 -5.10
C PHE A 225 -17.86 -3.30 -5.84
N ALA A 226 -18.22 -3.20 -7.12
CA ALA A 226 -17.97 -1.99 -7.91
C ALA A 226 -18.72 -0.77 -7.33
N GLU A 227 -19.97 -0.94 -6.92
CA GLU A 227 -20.76 0.11 -6.25
C GLU A 227 -20.13 0.55 -4.92
N TRP A 228 -19.58 -0.38 -4.14
CA TRP A 228 -18.88 -0.06 -2.89
C TRP A 228 -17.60 0.74 -3.15
N ILE A 229 -16.78 0.36 -4.14
CA ILE A 229 -15.59 1.12 -4.54
C ILE A 229 -15.96 2.53 -4.96
N GLU A 230 -16.98 2.68 -5.85
CA GLU A 230 -17.43 3.98 -6.32
C GLU A 230 -17.97 4.86 -5.18
N THR A 231 -18.79 4.30 -4.30
CA THR A 231 -19.34 5.02 -3.15
C THR A 231 -18.22 5.46 -2.20
N SER A 232 -17.21 4.61 -1.98
CA SER A 232 -16.06 4.93 -1.14
C SER A 232 -15.21 6.05 -1.74
N ALA A 233 -14.92 5.99 -3.04
CA ALA A 233 -14.16 7.02 -3.74
C ALA A 233 -14.88 8.38 -3.69
N LYS A 234 -16.18 8.41 -3.97
CA LYS A 234 -17.02 9.62 -3.86
C LYS A 234 -17.08 10.18 -2.45
N LEU A 235 -17.17 9.31 -1.43
CA LEU A 235 -17.13 9.73 -0.04
C LEU A 235 -15.79 10.42 0.28
N ILE A 236 -14.66 9.79 -0.06
CA ILE A 236 -13.34 10.36 0.20
C ILE A 236 -13.21 11.71 -0.51
N ARG A 237 -13.55 11.78 -1.79
CA ARG A 237 -13.50 13.03 -2.58
C ARG A 237 -14.38 14.15 -2.00
N SER A 238 -15.53 13.80 -1.42
CA SER A 238 -16.41 14.78 -0.75
C SER A 238 -15.82 15.39 0.51
N LEU A 239 -14.87 14.68 1.15
CA LEU A 239 -14.18 15.10 2.36
C LEU A 239 -12.84 15.79 2.05
N ASP A 240 -12.16 15.32 1.00
CA ASP A 240 -10.82 15.75 0.60
C ASP A 240 -10.77 16.05 -0.92
N PRO A 241 -10.75 17.33 -1.29
CA PRO A 241 -10.63 17.72 -2.70
C PRO A 241 -9.18 17.67 -3.24
N ASN A 242 -8.16 17.50 -2.38
CA ASN A 242 -6.77 17.74 -2.70
C ASN A 242 -6.00 16.47 -3.11
N HIS A 243 -6.15 15.40 -2.33
CA HIS A 243 -5.31 14.21 -2.52
C HIS A 243 -5.86 13.25 -3.58
N MET A 244 -4.96 12.47 -4.13
CA MET A 244 -5.31 11.35 -4.99
C MET A 244 -6.09 10.27 -4.22
N ILE A 245 -6.84 9.46 -4.96
CA ILE A 245 -7.59 8.32 -4.42
C ILE A 245 -7.28 7.10 -5.26
N SER A 246 -7.10 5.95 -4.63
CA SER A 246 -6.87 4.67 -5.30
C SER A 246 -7.66 3.54 -4.68
N THR A 247 -7.81 2.47 -5.43
CA THR A 247 -8.59 1.31 -5.01
C THR A 247 -7.83 0.39 -4.06
N GLY A 248 -6.53 0.19 -4.29
CA GLY A 248 -5.66 -0.80 -3.64
C GLY A 248 -5.85 -2.22 -4.19
N SER A 249 -6.43 -2.35 -5.37
CA SER A 249 -6.70 -3.64 -6.03
C SER A 249 -5.42 -4.33 -6.48
N GLU A 250 -5.42 -5.67 -6.47
CA GLU A 250 -4.41 -6.48 -7.16
C GLU A 250 -4.48 -6.34 -8.69
N GLY A 251 -5.50 -5.65 -9.22
CA GLY A 251 -5.79 -5.56 -10.64
C GLY A 251 -6.66 -6.74 -11.12
N TYR A 252 -6.27 -7.34 -12.25
CA TYR A 252 -7.02 -8.42 -12.89
C TYR A 252 -7.34 -9.61 -11.95
N TYR A 253 -6.36 -10.04 -11.12
CA TYR A 253 -6.58 -11.09 -10.12
C TYR A 253 -7.58 -10.66 -9.04
N GLY A 254 -7.42 -9.45 -8.49
CA GLY A 254 -8.36 -8.90 -7.48
C GLY A 254 -9.77 -8.70 -8.01
N CYS A 255 -9.90 -8.47 -9.32
CA CYS A 255 -11.17 -8.37 -10.03
C CYS A 255 -11.69 -9.74 -10.52
N GLU A 256 -11.27 -10.84 -9.91
CA GLU A 256 -11.75 -12.21 -10.21
C GLU A 256 -11.56 -12.58 -11.69
N TRP A 257 -10.40 -12.22 -12.27
CA TRP A 257 -10.03 -12.43 -13.67
C TRP A 257 -11.00 -11.76 -14.67
N ASP A 258 -11.59 -10.63 -14.28
CA ASP A 258 -12.53 -9.85 -15.07
C ASP A 258 -11.91 -8.47 -15.38
N MET A 259 -11.41 -8.28 -16.59
CA MET A 259 -10.79 -7.03 -17.01
C MET A 259 -11.83 -5.90 -17.15
N GLU A 260 -13.09 -6.20 -17.45
CA GLU A 260 -14.16 -5.20 -17.53
C GLU A 260 -14.46 -4.65 -16.13
N LEU A 261 -14.48 -5.51 -15.11
CA LEU A 261 -14.60 -5.08 -13.72
C LEU A 261 -13.38 -4.27 -13.29
N CYS A 262 -12.17 -4.71 -13.68
CA CYS A 262 -10.93 -3.98 -13.39
C CYS A 262 -10.95 -2.57 -14.01
N GLU A 263 -11.35 -2.46 -15.27
CA GLU A 263 -11.53 -1.17 -15.94
C GLU A 263 -12.59 -0.32 -15.23
N ARG A 264 -13.73 -0.90 -14.92
CA ARG A 264 -14.84 -0.19 -14.26
C ARG A 264 -14.45 0.48 -12.96
N ILE A 265 -13.74 -0.23 -12.07
CA ILE A 265 -13.34 0.33 -10.77
C ILE A 265 -12.21 1.36 -10.87
N HIS A 266 -11.36 1.27 -11.88
CA HIS A 266 -10.28 2.22 -12.09
C HIS A 266 -10.66 3.40 -12.99
N ALA A 267 -11.73 3.28 -13.80
CA ALA A 267 -12.24 4.37 -14.63
C ALA A 267 -13.12 5.37 -13.87
N ILE A 268 -13.47 5.10 -12.60
CA ILE A 268 -14.21 6.02 -11.72
C ILE A 268 -13.47 7.36 -11.68
N ASP A 269 -14.17 8.47 -11.85
CA ASP A 269 -13.57 9.81 -11.98
C ASP A 269 -12.75 10.21 -10.76
N GLU A 270 -13.17 9.82 -9.55
CA GLU A 270 -12.47 10.11 -8.31
C GLU A 270 -11.21 9.27 -8.11
N VAL A 271 -11.09 8.12 -8.77
CA VAL A 271 -9.90 7.24 -8.71
C VAL A 271 -8.81 7.81 -9.60
N SER A 272 -7.65 8.07 -9.06
CA SER A 272 -6.58 8.83 -9.73
C SER A 272 -5.61 7.96 -10.52
N TYR A 273 -5.42 6.69 -10.15
CA TYR A 273 -4.46 5.79 -10.78
C TYR A 273 -4.86 4.33 -10.65
N ILE A 274 -4.26 3.47 -11.47
CA ILE A 274 -4.48 2.03 -11.48
C ILE A 274 -3.50 1.37 -10.52
N ASN A 275 -4.01 0.48 -9.67
CA ASN A 275 -3.22 -0.40 -8.83
C ASN A 275 -3.14 -1.79 -9.45
N CYS A 276 -1.99 -2.45 -9.29
CA CYS A 276 -1.88 -3.90 -9.39
C CYS A 276 -0.83 -4.44 -8.41
N HIS A 277 -1.00 -5.69 -8.00
CA HIS A 277 -0.06 -6.45 -7.18
C HIS A 277 0.42 -7.66 -7.96
N VAL A 278 1.62 -8.13 -7.68
CA VAL A 278 2.21 -9.28 -8.40
C VAL A 278 2.89 -10.22 -7.42
N TRP A 279 2.34 -11.42 -7.28
CA TRP A 279 2.79 -12.42 -6.30
C TRP A 279 3.15 -13.76 -6.95
N PRO A 280 4.34 -13.91 -7.60
CA PRO A 280 4.69 -15.11 -8.35
C PRO A 280 4.60 -16.39 -7.53
N TYR A 281 5.06 -16.38 -6.28
CA TYR A 281 4.97 -17.54 -5.40
C TYR A 281 3.52 -17.88 -5.03
N ASN A 282 2.74 -16.91 -4.59
CA ASN A 282 1.35 -17.10 -4.17
C ASN A 282 0.46 -17.55 -5.34
N TRP A 283 0.72 -17.04 -6.54
CA TRP A 283 -0.02 -17.38 -7.76
C TRP A 283 0.49 -18.63 -8.46
N LYS A 284 1.44 -19.35 -7.84
CA LYS A 284 2.01 -20.60 -8.38
C LYS A 284 2.79 -20.45 -9.71
N TRP A 285 3.28 -19.25 -9.99
CA TRP A 285 4.22 -19.03 -11.08
C TRP A 285 5.65 -19.40 -10.67
N MET A 286 5.91 -19.51 -9.38
CA MET A 286 7.19 -19.88 -8.78
C MET A 286 6.99 -20.91 -7.69
N ARG A 287 7.76 -21.99 -7.72
CA ARG A 287 7.83 -23.01 -6.66
C ARG A 287 8.91 -22.62 -5.66
N GLY A 288 8.66 -22.84 -4.36
CA GLY A 288 9.62 -22.51 -3.32
C GLY A 288 10.92 -23.31 -3.36
N ASP A 289 10.84 -24.57 -3.82
CA ASP A 289 11.97 -25.51 -3.97
C ASP A 289 12.67 -25.43 -5.34
N ALA A 290 12.17 -24.62 -6.26
CA ALA A 290 12.68 -24.47 -7.62
C ALA A 290 12.72 -23.02 -8.10
N MET A 291 12.91 -22.07 -7.17
CA MET A 291 12.83 -20.64 -7.46
C MET A 291 13.71 -20.19 -8.61
N ARG A 292 14.96 -20.70 -8.68
CA ARG A 292 15.91 -20.34 -9.73
C ARG A 292 15.51 -20.87 -11.12
N GLU A 293 14.89 -22.04 -11.16
CA GLU A 293 14.39 -22.65 -12.41
C GLU A 293 13.17 -21.90 -12.93
N ASP A 294 12.27 -21.51 -12.00
CA ASP A 294 11.01 -20.86 -12.37
C ASP A 294 11.16 -19.34 -12.56
N LEU A 295 12.30 -18.74 -12.18
CA LEU A 295 12.48 -17.28 -12.14
C LEU A 295 12.22 -16.61 -13.50
N LYS A 296 12.76 -17.20 -14.60
CA LYS A 296 12.59 -16.63 -15.93
C LYS A 296 11.11 -16.57 -16.33
N GLN A 297 10.38 -17.68 -16.17
CA GLN A 297 8.96 -17.73 -16.49
C GLN A 297 8.15 -16.80 -15.57
N SER A 298 8.53 -16.69 -14.31
CA SER A 298 7.90 -15.75 -13.37
C SER A 298 8.08 -14.29 -13.80
N CYS A 299 9.26 -13.93 -14.31
CA CYS A 299 9.49 -12.59 -14.87
C CYS A 299 8.64 -12.35 -16.13
N GLU A 300 8.58 -13.32 -17.05
CA GLU A 300 7.75 -13.23 -18.27
C GLU A 300 6.25 -13.06 -17.91
N ASN A 301 5.73 -13.85 -16.98
CA ASN A 301 4.35 -13.73 -16.50
C ASN A 301 4.10 -12.39 -15.82
N THR A 302 5.08 -11.88 -15.07
CA THR A 302 5.01 -10.57 -14.40
C THR A 302 4.94 -9.44 -15.43
N GLU A 303 5.78 -9.47 -16.47
CA GLU A 303 5.76 -8.47 -17.54
C GLU A 303 4.42 -8.49 -18.30
N GLU A 304 3.91 -9.67 -18.64
CA GLU A 304 2.61 -9.82 -19.31
C GLU A 304 1.48 -9.24 -18.44
N TYR A 305 1.49 -9.55 -17.13
CA TYR A 305 0.51 -9.04 -16.19
C TYR A 305 0.57 -7.51 -16.05
N ILE A 306 1.77 -6.95 -15.90
CA ILE A 306 1.97 -5.50 -15.83
C ILE A 306 1.51 -4.84 -17.14
N ASN A 307 1.91 -5.37 -18.30
CA ASN A 307 1.55 -4.83 -19.61
C ASN A 307 0.04 -4.74 -19.82
N MET A 308 -0.72 -5.73 -19.37
CA MET A 308 -2.19 -5.71 -19.39
C MET A 308 -2.76 -4.48 -18.68
N HIS A 309 -2.19 -4.11 -17.52
CA HIS A 309 -2.59 -2.92 -16.77
C HIS A 309 -2.07 -1.62 -17.39
N LEU A 310 -0.89 -1.65 -18.03
CA LEU A 310 -0.38 -0.49 -18.79
C LEU A 310 -1.26 -0.18 -20.02
N GLU A 311 -1.76 -1.20 -20.71
CA GLU A 311 -2.73 -1.02 -21.80
C GLU A 311 -4.01 -0.34 -21.28
N LEU A 312 -4.52 -0.78 -20.14
CA LEU A 312 -5.66 -0.13 -19.48
C LEU A 312 -5.32 1.31 -19.09
N GLY A 313 -4.14 1.55 -18.50
CA GLY A 313 -3.68 2.89 -18.11
C GLY A 313 -3.62 3.86 -19.29
N ARG A 314 -3.06 3.43 -20.41
CA ARG A 314 -3.03 4.22 -21.66
C ARG A 314 -4.45 4.48 -22.19
N LYS A 315 -5.35 3.49 -22.10
CA LYS A 315 -6.74 3.59 -22.57
C LYS A 315 -7.53 4.63 -21.77
N ILE A 316 -7.40 4.63 -20.44
CA ILE A 316 -8.19 5.54 -19.57
C ILE A 316 -7.41 6.80 -19.13
N GLY A 317 -6.16 6.97 -19.57
CA GLY A 317 -5.34 8.16 -19.30
C GLY A 317 -4.86 8.27 -17.85
N LYS A 318 -4.65 7.13 -17.16
CA LYS A 318 -4.22 7.11 -15.75
C LYS A 318 -2.87 6.41 -15.58
N PRO A 319 -2.01 6.87 -14.63
CA PRO A 319 -0.78 6.17 -14.31
C PRO A 319 -1.06 4.80 -13.68
N VAL A 320 -0.11 3.88 -13.83
CA VAL A 320 -0.15 2.53 -13.26
C VAL A 320 0.94 2.38 -12.21
N LEU A 321 0.58 1.79 -11.07
CA LEU A 321 1.46 1.55 -9.95
C LEU A 321 1.38 0.09 -9.51
N VAL A 322 2.53 -0.60 -9.46
CA VAL A 322 2.64 -1.93 -8.83
C VAL A 322 2.87 -1.72 -7.34
N GLU A 323 1.79 -1.74 -6.55
CA GLU A 323 1.85 -1.38 -5.13
C GLU A 323 2.26 -2.50 -4.20
N GLU A 324 2.20 -3.73 -4.67
CA GLU A 324 2.82 -4.87 -4.01
C GLU A 324 3.44 -5.81 -5.04
N PHE A 325 4.64 -6.22 -4.77
CA PHE A 325 5.28 -7.33 -5.46
C PHE A 325 6.45 -7.83 -4.62
N GLY A 326 6.76 -9.07 -4.76
CA GLY A 326 7.87 -9.68 -4.07
C GLY A 326 7.97 -11.17 -4.37
N ILE A 327 9.11 -11.72 -4.00
CA ILE A 327 9.32 -13.16 -3.90
C ILE A 327 10.07 -13.44 -2.60
N PRO A 328 9.90 -14.65 -2.03
CA PRO A 328 10.60 -15.06 -0.82
C PRO A 328 12.12 -15.03 -0.96
N ARG A 329 12.85 -15.12 0.15
CA ARG A 329 14.28 -15.42 0.16
C ARG A 329 14.54 -16.77 -0.50
N ASP A 330 15.76 -16.94 -1.04
CA ASP A 330 16.13 -18.17 -1.73
C ASP A 330 15.85 -19.42 -0.86
N ASN A 331 15.26 -20.44 -1.51
CA ASN A 331 14.85 -21.70 -0.87
C ASN A 331 13.79 -21.55 0.25
N MET A 332 13.02 -20.46 0.27
CA MET A 332 12.05 -20.17 1.33
C MET A 332 12.68 -20.02 2.73
N ASP A 333 13.96 -19.70 2.79
CA ASP A 333 14.66 -19.49 4.04
C ASP A 333 14.36 -18.08 4.59
N PHE A 334 13.58 -17.99 5.65
CA PHE A 334 13.15 -16.74 6.26
C PHE A 334 14.14 -16.15 7.28
N HIS A 335 15.27 -16.80 7.53
CA HIS A 335 16.27 -16.28 8.45
C HIS A 335 16.97 -15.02 7.88
N LYS A 336 17.09 -14.01 8.72
CA LYS A 336 17.78 -12.76 8.38
C LYS A 336 19.23 -13.08 7.97
N GLY A 337 19.64 -12.55 6.80
CA GLY A 337 20.99 -12.80 6.23
C GLY A 337 21.08 -14.04 5.33
N SER A 338 20.02 -14.85 5.20
CA SER A 338 19.96 -15.90 4.18
C SER A 338 19.98 -15.31 2.76
N PRO A 339 20.39 -16.09 1.74
CA PRO A 339 20.56 -15.60 0.38
C PRO A 339 19.28 -14.99 -0.21
N VAL A 340 19.45 -13.97 -1.08
CA VAL A 340 18.38 -13.24 -1.76
C VAL A 340 18.63 -13.13 -3.28
N THR A 341 19.36 -14.08 -3.86
CA THR A 341 19.82 -14.01 -5.26
C THR A 341 18.65 -13.95 -6.25
N CYS A 342 17.63 -14.80 -6.06
CA CYS A 342 16.46 -14.80 -6.91
C CYS A 342 15.65 -13.51 -6.75
N ARG A 343 15.51 -13.00 -5.52
CA ARG A 343 14.88 -11.72 -5.22
C ARG A 343 15.58 -10.57 -5.94
N ASP A 344 16.91 -10.50 -5.84
CA ASP A 344 17.69 -9.44 -6.48
C ASP A 344 17.51 -9.43 -8.00
N MET A 345 17.51 -10.61 -8.62
CA MET A 345 17.25 -10.74 -10.08
C MET A 345 15.82 -10.32 -10.44
N TYR A 346 14.83 -10.73 -9.67
CA TYR A 346 13.43 -10.38 -9.89
C TYR A 346 13.17 -8.88 -9.69
N TYR A 347 13.74 -8.29 -8.65
CA TYR A 347 13.63 -6.86 -8.39
C TYR A 347 14.31 -6.02 -9.49
N THR A 348 15.51 -6.43 -9.91
CA THR A 348 16.19 -5.78 -11.05
C THR A 348 15.30 -5.80 -12.29
N PHE A 349 14.67 -6.93 -12.59
CA PHE A 349 13.76 -7.06 -13.72
C PHE A 349 12.57 -6.09 -13.62
N VAL A 350 11.85 -6.05 -12.50
CA VAL A 350 10.69 -5.15 -12.31
C VAL A 350 11.12 -3.68 -12.36
N PHE A 351 12.24 -3.34 -11.74
CA PHE A 351 12.74 -1.96 -11.73
C PHE A 351 13.21 -1.48 -13.12
N ASP A 352 13.80 -2.36 -13.91
CA ASP A 352 14.19 -2.02 -15.30
C ASP A 352 12.96 -1.72 -16.17
N LEU A 353 11.80 -2.34 -15.91
CA LEU A 353 10.54 -1.97 -16.57
C LEU A 353 10.12 -0.53 -16.23
N ILE A 354 10.27 -0.11 -14.98
CA ILE A 354 9.94 1.28 -14.55
C ILE A 354 10.93 2.29 -15.17
N VAL A 355 12.23 1.98 -15.15
CA VAL A 355 13.25 2.85 -15.77
C VAL A 355 12.98 3.03 -17.26
N LYS A 356 12.68 1.94 -17.96
CA LYS A 356 12.31 1.97 -19.39
C LYS A 356 11.02 2.78 -19.63
N ALA A 357 10.03 2.64 -18.75
CA ALA A 357 8.78 3.42 -18.84
C ALA A 357 9.05 4.92 -18.67
N ARG A 358 9.90 5.31 -17.71
CA ARG A 358 10.34 6.71 -17.54
C ARG A 358 11.02 7.26 -18.79
N GLU A 359 11.96 6.52 -19.37
CA GLU A 359 12.66 6.91 -20.60
C GLU A 359 11.69 7.11 -21.78
N ASN A 360 10.67 6.26 -21.87
CA ASN A 360 9.64 6.32 -22.92
C ASN A 360 8.47 7.26 -22.58
N LYS A 361 8.47 7.87 -21.39
CA LYS A 361 7.37 8.70 -20.87
C LYS A 361 6.02 7.95 -20.82
N ASP A 362 6.07 6.66 -20.53
CA ASP A 362 4.91 5.78 -20.42
C ASP A 362 4.21 5.91 -19.06
N VAL A 363 3.04 5.27 -18.92
CA VAL A 363 2.16 5.36 -17.76
C VAL A 363 2.61 4.52 -16.56
N PHE A 364 3.63 3.66 -16.68
CA PHE A 364 4.16 2.89 -15.54
C PHE A 364 4.95 3.79 -14.60
N ALA A 365 4.31 4.26 -13.55
CA ALA A 365 4.83 5.35 -12.72
C ALA A 365 5.71 4.91 -11.56
N GLY A 366 5.68 3.65 -11.16
CA GLY A 366 6.51 3.18 -10.04
C GLY A 366 6.01 1.91 -9.37
N CYS A 367 6.60 1.61 -8.22
CA CYS A 367 6.21 0.47 -7.39
C CYS A 367 6.48 0.70 -5.90
N ASN A 368 5.77 -0.10 -5.06
CA ASN A 368 6.08 -0.27 -3.65
C ASN A 368 6.37 -1.75 -3.40
N PHE A 369 7.63 -2.11 -3.16
CA PHE A 369 7.97 -3.51 -2.90
C PHE A 369 7.40 -3.98 -1.56
N TRP A 370 7.08 -5.26 -1.47
CA TRP A 370 6.71 -5.92 -0.23
C TRP A 370 7.92 -6.66 0.32
N SER A 371 8.46 -6.30 1.47
CA SER A 371 8.07 -5.19 2.31
C SER A 371 9.27 -4.74 3.14
N TRP A 372 9.14 -3.68 3.89
CA TRP A 372 10.24 -3.11 4.67
C TRP A 372 10.44 -3.85 6.00
N GLY A 373 11.55 -4.54 6.18
CA GLY A 373 11.99 -5.13 7.43
C GLY A 373 12.96 -4.22 8.20
N GLY A 374 13.78 -3.46 7.45
CA GLY A 374 14.66 -2.43 7.98
C GLY A 374 15.60 -2.91 9.06
N TYR A 375 15.57 -2.23 10.22
CA TYR A 375 16.38 -2.55 11.40
C TYR A 375 15.71 -3.56 12.35
N ALA A 376 14.58 -4.16 11.97
CA ALA A 376 13.90 -5.14 12.83
C ALA A 376 14.83 -6.29 13.26
N LYS A 377 14.67 -6.71 14.49
CA LYS A 377 15.23 -7.96 14.99
C LYS A 377 14.19 -9.06 14.79
N THR A 378 14.61 -10.15 14.20
CA THR A 378 13.76 -11.33 14.11
C THR A 378 14.02 -12.26 15.27
N ASN A 379 12.99 -12.97 15.73
CA ASN A 379 13.07 -13.96 16.81
C ASN A 379 12.71 -15.37 16.30
N VAL A 380 13.08 -15.66 15.06
CA VAL A 380 12.71 -16.89 14.34
C VAL A 380 13.31 -18.17 14.93
N GLU A 381 14.35 -18.06 15.77
CA GLU A 381 14.91 -19.17 16.52
C GLU A 381 13.93 -19.71 17.59
N ASP A 382 13.11 -18.83 18.18
CA ASP A 382 12.11 -19.18 19.18
C ASP A 382 10.74 -19.47 18.52
N HIS A 383 10.37 -18.70 17.49
CA HIS A 383 9.11 -18.89 16.76
C HIS A 383 9.16 -18.23 15.36
N GLU A 384 8.58 -18.90 14.39
CA GLU A 384 8.61 -18.48 12.98
C GLU A 384 7.68 -17.30 12.68
N TYR A 385 6.57 -17.19 13.42
CA TYR A 385 5.53 -16.19 13.24
C TYR A 385 5.62 -15.12 14.31
N TRP A 386 5.16 -13.92 13.98
CA TRP A 386 5.17 -12.81 14.94
C TRP A 386 4.42 -13.20 16.23
N ALA A 387 5.02 -12.89 17.36
CA ALA A 387 4.43 -13.01 18.67
C ALA A 387 4.50 -11.66 19.40
N LYS A 388 3.59 -11.48 20.36
CA LYS A 388 3.52 -10.25 21.14
C LYS A 388 4.85 -9.94 21.85
N GLY A 389 5.40 -8.77 21.54
CA GLY A 389 6.68 -8.30 22.04
C GLY A 389 7.84 -8.41 21.05
N ASP A 390 7.62 -9.06 19.90
CA ASP A 390 8.59 -9.05 18.80
C ASP A 390 8.58 -7.69 18.08
N ASP A 391 9.70 -7.38 17.43
CA ASP A 391 9.73 -6.29 16.46
C ASP A 391 8.80 -6.62 15.28
N TYR A 392 8.12 -5.59 14.74
CA TYR A 392 7.47 -5.74 13.45
C TYR A 392 8.52 -5.79 12.35
N THR A 393 8.36 -6.79 11.46
CA THR A 393 9.04 -6.85 10.17
C THR A 393 8.06 -6.43 9.07
N GLY A 394 8.47 -6.54 7.81
CA GLY A 394 7.56 -6.32 6.69
C GLY A 394 6.50 -7.43 6.54
N ASP A 395 6.79 -8.62 7.03
CA ASP A 395 5.86 -9.76 6.99
C ASP A 395 4.80 -9.60 8.09
N PRO A 396 3.49 -9.65 7.77
CA PRO A 396 2.45 -9.56 8.78
C PRO A 396 2.38 -10.82 9.65
N ALA A 397 1.61 -10.76 10.73
CA ALA A 397 1.66 -11.75 11.82
C ALA A 397 1.34 -13.21 11.41
N GLN A 398 0.62 -13.43 10.30
CA GLN A 398 0.30 -14.77 9.78
C GLN A 398 1.38 -15.35 8.87
N GLU A 399 2.43 -14.59 8.54
CA GLU A 399 3.54 -15.01 7.69
C GLU A 399 4.80 -15.29 8.50
N GLN A 400 5.71 -16.10 7.95
CA GLN A 400 7.02 -16.34 8.54
C GLN A 400 7.84 -15.05 8.52
N GLN A 401 8.32 -14.62 9.68
CA GLN A 401 8.97 -13.33 9.85
C GLN A 401 10.36 -13.30 9.21
N GLY A 402 10.55 -12.46 8.20
CA GLY A 402 11.77 -12.35 7.40
C GLY A 402 11.66 -12.94 5.99
N LEU A 403 10.57 -13.66 5.67
CA LEU A 403 10.42 -14.36 4.39
C LEU A 403 10.43 -13.39 3.19
N ASN A 404 9.63 -12.34 3.25
CA ASN A 404 9.55 -11.31 2.20
C ASN A 404 10.23 -9.99 2.62
N SER A 405 10.49 -9.81 3.89
CA SER A 405 11.08 -8.57 4.43
C SER A 405 12.46 -8.26 3.84
N ILE A 406 12.66 -6.97 3.53
CA ILE A 406 13.96 -6.43 3.14
C ILE A 406 14.58 -5.73 4.35
N PHE A 407 15.70 -6.25 4.82
CA PHE A 407 16.45 -5.66 5.93
C PHE A 407 17.57 -4.75 5.43
N VAL A 408 18.05 -3.85 6.29
CA VAL A 408 19.17 -2.96 5.95
C VAL A 408 20.45 -3.73 5.62
N GLU A 409 20.60 -4.94 6.14
CA GLU A 409 21.71 -5.86 5.90
C GLU A 409 21.60 -6.62 4.57
N ASP A 410 20.47 -6.58 3.87
CA ASP A 410 20.33 -7.11 2.51
C ASP A 410 21.01 -6.16 1.49
N GLU A 411 22.33 -5.98 1.63
CA GLU A 411 23.12 -4.95 0.95
C GLU A 411 22.98 -5.00 -0.58
N SER A 412 22.86 -6.20 -1.16
CA SER A 412 22.68 -6.37 -2.61
C SER A 412 21.33 -5.83 -3.08
N THR A 413 20.25 -6.16 -2.38
CA THR A 413 18.90 -5.65 -2.67
C THR A 413 18.83 -4.13 -2.47
N MET A 414 19.40 -3.62 -1.36
CA MET A 414 19.44 -2.18 -1.07
C MET A 414 20.23 -1.40 -2.12
N ARG A 415 21.32 -1.96 -2.64
CA ARG A 415 22.07 -1.35 -3.74
C ARG A 415 21.23 -1.24 -5.02
N ILE A 416 20.52 -2.31 -5.38
CA ILE A 416 19.61 -2.31 -6.56
C ILE A 416 18.55 -1.24 -6.42
N ILE A 417 17.89 -1.13 -5.26
CA ILE A 417 16.87 -0.11 -4.96
C ILE A 417 17.47 1.29 -5.13
N ARG A 418 18.62 1.56 -4.50
CA ARG A 418 19.27 2.87 -4.53
C ARG A 418 19.71 3.27 -5.95
N GLU A 419 20.34 2.36 -6.69
CA GLU A 419 20.77 2.63 -8.06
C GLU A 419 19.58 2.89 -8.98
N THR A 420 18.45 2.20 -8.78
CA THR A 420 17.22 2.43 -9.53
C THR A 420 16.63 3.80 -9.20
N ASN A 421 16.46 4.14 -7.92
CA ASN A 421 15.95 5.45 -7.51
C ASN A 421 16.83 6.61 -8.00
N LYS A 422 18.15 6.42 -8.07
CA LYS A 422 19.06 7.37 -8.70
C LYS A 422 18.76 7.54 -10.20
N LYS A 423 18.53 6.45 -10.94
CA LYS A 423 18.13 6.51 -12.36
C LYS A 423 16.78 7.20 -12.54
N LEU A 424 15.88 7.07 -11.58
CA LEU A 424 14.55 7.71 -11.57
C LEU A 424 14.59 9.18 -11.14
N GLY A 425 15.71 9.69 -10.62
CA GLY A 425 15.88 11.10 -10.23
C GLY A 425 15.49 11.40 -8.78
N ASN A 426 15.39 10.37 -7.91
CA ASN A 426 15.03 10.51 -6.50
C ASN A 426 16.24 10.60 -5.55
N LEU A 427 17.45 10.65 -6.10
CA LEU A 427 18.72 10.83 -5.37
C LEU A 427 19.62 11.83 -6.09
#